data_5be3ba10f1d24245bfcce86ffb1b7655
#
_entry.id   5be3ba10f1d24245bfcce86ffb1b7655
#
_cell.length_a   1.000
_cell.length_b   1.000
_cell.length_c   1.000
_cell.angle_alpha   90.00
_cell.angle_beta   90.00
_cell.angle_gamma   90.00
#
_symmetry.space_group_name_H-M   'P 1'
#
loop_
_entity.id
_entity.type
_entity.pdbx_description
1 polymer ?
#
loop_
_entity_poly.entity_id
_entity_poly.type
_entity_poly.pdbx_seq_one_letter_code
_entity_poly.pdbx_strand_id
1 'polypeptide(L)'
;EKEPEVLPVRVPNLLVNGADGIAVGMTTNIPPHNLSEVVDAVCAYMDNEYITTDELMQLCPGPDFPTGGIVINKSELGAIYETGTGKIKLRGKVVFEPAKNRSEKDKLVITEIPYTMIGANIGKFISDVVSLSTFPMNLLRKE
;
A
#
# COMPACT_ATOMS: atom_id res chain seq x y z
N GLU A 1 -27.41 15.98 24.33
CA GLU A 1 -25.96 15.75 24.24
C GLU A 1 -25.42 16.57 23.09
N LYS A 2 -24.25 17.21 23.28
CA LYS A 2 -23.57 17.90 22.20
C LYS A 2 -22.55 16.95 21.59
N GLU A 3 -22.58 16.78 20.28
CA GLU A 3 -21.54 16.07 19.55
C GLU A 3 -20.24 16.89 19.55
N PRO A 4 -19.07 16.25 19.65
CA PRO A 4 -17.80 16.95 19.52
C PRO A 4 -17.62 17.45 18.08
N GLU A 5 -17.21 18.70 17.90
CA GLU A 5 -16.90 19.26 16.58
C GLU A 5 -15.60 18.69 16.03
N VAL A 6 -14.68 18.30 16.91
CA VAL A 6 -13.38 17.68 16.57
C VAL A 6 -13.09 16.53 17.55
N LEU A 7 -12.46 15.48 17.05
CA LEU A 7 -11.95 14.40 17.87
C LEU A 7 -10.52 14.75 18.31
N PRO A 8 -10.22 14.91 19.60
CA PRO A 8 -8.87 15.15 20.07
C PRO A 8 -8.00 13.92 19.83
N VAL A 9 -6.94 14.07 19.08
CA VAL A 9 -5.94 13.02 18.80
C VAL A 9 -4.58 13.45 19.32
N ARG A 10 -3.77 12.49 19.80
CA ARG A 10 -2.41 12.74 20.30
C ARG A 10 -1.33 12.45 19.27
N VAL A 11 -1.72 11.89 18.14
CA VAL A 11 -0.84 11.50 17.04
C VAL A 11 -1.44 12.00 15.72
N PRO A 12 -0.66 12.20 14.66
CA PRO A 12 -1.15 12.63 13.34
C PRO A 12 -1.96 11.52 12.66
N ASN A 13 -3.15 11.26 13.18
CA ASN A 13 -4.00 10.12 12.86
C ASN A 13 -4.38 10.05 11.37
N LEU A 14 -4.56 11.21 10.73
CA LEU A 14 -4.92 11.27 9.31
C LEU A 14 -3.89 10.58 8.42
N LEU A 15 -2.61 10.78 8.68
CA LEU A 15 -1.52 10.15 7.91
C LEU A 15 -1.25 8.71 8.37
N VAL A 16 -1.32 8.45 9.68
CA VAL A 16 -1.02 7.12 10.23
C VAL A 16 -2.06 6.08 9.82
N ASN A 17 -3.34 6.40 9.96
CA ASN A 17 -4.42 5.48 9.63
C ASN A 17 -4.97 5.66 8.21
N GLY A 18 -4.64 6.77 7.57
CA GLY A 18 -5.26 7.16 6.31
C GLY A 18 -6.71 7.61 6.49
N ALA A 19 -7.36 7.92 5.40
CA ALA A 19 -8.76 8.30 5.35
C ALA A 19 -9.36 7.90 4.00
N ASP A 20 -10.59 7.40 4.04
CA ASP A 20 -11.38 7.09 2.85
C ASP A 20 -12.76 7.75 3.01
N GLY A 21 -13.21 8.41 1.96
CA GLY A 21 -14.48 9.12 1.99
C GLY A 21 -14.97 9.51 0.60
N ILE A 22 -16.28 9.42 0.43
CA ILE A 22 -16.98 9.77 -0.81
C ILE A 22 -17.95 10.88 -0.50
N ALA A 23 -17.78 12.02 -1.20
CA ALA A 23 -18.70 13.15 -1.16
C ALA A 23 -19.23 13.44 -2.55
N VAL A 24 -20.23 14.33 -2.65
CA VAL A 24 -20.73 14.76 -3.96
C VAL A 24 -19.67 15.61 -4.66
N GLY A 25 -19.21 15.13 -5.82
CA GLY A 25 -18.22 15.80 -6.64
C GLY A 25 -16.76 15.63 -6.25
N MET A 26 -16.47 14.95 -5.12
CA MET A 26 -15.08 14.65 -4.72
C MET A 26 -14.95 13.36 -3.91
N THR A 27 -13.79 12.76 -3.96
CA THR A 27 -13.44 11.61 -3.14
C THR A 27 -12.10 11.82 -2.46
N THR A 28 -11.93 11.25 -1.27
CA THR A 28 -10.65 11.22 -0.56
C THR A 28 -10.24 9.76 -0.39
N ASN A 29 -8.98 9.48 -0.63
CA ASN A 29 -8.38 8.17 -0.37
C ASN A 29 -6.91 8.37 0.03
N ILE A 30 -6.67 8.62 1.31
CA ILE A 30 -5.36 8.84 1.89
C ILE A 30 -4.86 7.48 2.40
N PRO A 31 -3.73 6.97 1.91
CA PRO A 31 -3.16 5.72 2.40
C PRO A 31 -2.59 5.86 3.81
N PRO A 32 -2.50 4.77 4.59
CA PRO A 32 -1.82 4.76 5.87
C PRO A 32 -0.30 4.88 5.71
N HIS A 33 0.35 5.42 6.75
CA HIS A 33 1.81 5.62 6.81
C HIS A 33 2.36 5.09 8.13
N ASN A 34 3.67 4.88 8.18
CA ASN A 34 4.36 4.44 9.38
C ASN A 34 4.36 5.54 10.46
N LEU A 35 3.98 5.18 11.69
CA LEU A 35 3.86 6.14 12.79
C LEU A 35 5.18 6.86 13.09
N SER A 36 6.30 6.12 13.14
CA SER A 36 7.62 6.72 13.45
C SER A 36 8.03 7.69 12.36
N GLU A 37 7.91 7.31 11.10
CA GLU A 37 8.25 8.15 9.95
C GLU A 37 7.40 9.43 9.91
N VAL A 38 6.10 9.32 10.20
CA VAL A 38 5.20 10.48 10.24
C VAL A 38 5.56 11.40 11.40
N VAL A 39 5.89 10.87 12.57
CA VAL A 39 6.31 11.67 13.73
C VAL A 39 7.63 12.40 13.44
N ASP A 40 8.60 11.71 12.82
CA ASP A 40 9.88 12.32 12.43
C ASP A 40 9.66 13.45 11.41
N ALA A 41 8.79 13.26 10.44
CA ALA A 41 8.43 14.30 9.48
C ALA A 41 7.72 15.49 10.15
N VAL A 42 6.83 15.26 11.12
CA VAL A 42 6.17 16.33 11.88
C VAL A 42 7.18 17.10 12.71
N CYS A 43 8.11 16.43 13.39
CA CYS A 43 9.17 17.10 14.15
C CYS A 43 10.06 17.96 13.25
N ALA A 44 10.47 17.43 12.10
CA ALA A 44 11.25 18.19 11.13
C ALA A 44 10.51 19.43 10.60
N TYR A 45 9.21 19.31 10.36
CA TYR A 45 8.37 20.45 9.96
C TYR A 45 8.24 21.50 11.08
N MET A 46 8.15 21.06 12.33
CA MET A 46 8.11 21.97 13.49
C MET A 46 9.41 22.73 13.67
N ASP A 47 10.56 22.11 13.36
CA ASP A 47 11.88 22.73 13.43
C ASP A 47 12.13 23.70 12.25
N ASN A 48 11.55 23.40 11.09
CA ASN A 48 11.68 24.20 9.87
C ASN A 48 10.38 24.15 9.05
N GLU A 49 9.55 25.18 9.16
CA GLU A 49 8.28 25.30 8.43
C GLU A 49 8.43 25.48 6.90
N TYR A 50 9.67 25.79 6.44
CA TYR A 50 9.99 25.90 5.01
C TYR A 50 10.57 24.62 4.41
N ILE A 51 10.54 23.52 5.16
CA ILE A 51 11.02 22.21 4.68
C ILE A 51 10.25 21.79 3.42
N THR A 52 10.96 21.30 2.43
CA THR A 52 10.36 20.90 1.15
C THR A 52 9.73 19.50 1.22
N THR A 53 8.82 19.19 0.28
CA THR A 53 8.23 17.87 0.13
C THR A 53 9.30 16.79 -0.05
N ASP A 54 10.32 17.05 -0.84
CA ASP A 54 11.44 16.12 -1.08
C ASP A 54 12.21 15.81 0.20
N GLU A 55 12.45 16.81 1.06
CA GLU A 55 13.12 16.63 2.35
C GLU A 55 12.24 15.84 3.32
N LEU A 56 10.92 16.11 3.38
CA LEU A 56 9.97 15.33 4.16
C LEU A 56 9.90 13.87 3.70
N MET A 57 10.00 13.62 2.40
CA MET A 57 10.02 12.27 1.83
C MET A 57 11.32 11.50 2.14
N GLN A 58 12.38 12.14 2.61
CA GLN A 58 13.54 11.42 3.15
C GLN A 58 13.25 10.79 4.50
N LEU A 59 12.33 11.38 5.27
CA LEU A 59 11.88 10.90 6.59
C LEU A 59 10.67 9.97 6.47
N CYS A 60 9.72 10.31 5.60
CA CYS A 60 8.52 9.53 5.32
C CYS A 60 8.43 9.22 3.81
N PRO A 61 9.12 8.17 3.33
CA PRO A 61 9.31 7.93 1.90
C PRO A 61 8.05 7.47 1.16
N GLY A 62 7.02 7.07 1.87
CA GLY A 62 5.77 6.63 1.24
C GLY A 62 4.80 5.92 2.17
N PRO A 63 3.69 5.44 1.62
CA PRO A 63 2.68 4.71 2.38
C PRO A 63 3.23 3.41 2.97
N ASP A 64 2.74 3.06 4.15
CA ASP A 64 2.99 1.78 4.82
C ASP A 64 1.66 1.08 5.09
N PHE A 65 1.43 -0.02 4.38
CA PHE A 65 0.15 -0.74 4.43
C PHE A 65 0.22 -1.90 5.43
N PRO A 66 -0.82 -2.12 6.26
CA PRO A 66 -0.83 -3.19 7.25
C PRO A 66 -0.76 -4.60 6.63
N THR A 67 -1.15 -4.76 5.37
CA THR A 67 -1.03 -6.02 4.62
C THR A 67 0.30 -6.19 3.90
N GLY A 68 1.20 -5.21 4.00
CA GLY A 68 2.43 -5.16 3.23
C GLY A 68 2.21 -4.83 1.76
N GLY A 69 3.08 -5.35 0.92
CA GLY A 69 3.07 -5.10 -0.52
C GLY A 69 4.17 -4.14 -0.96
N ILE A 70 4.28 -3.98 -2.26
CA ILE A 70 5.34 -3.18 -2.88
C ILE A 70 4.71 -2.07 -3.72
N VAL A 71 5.07 -0.82 -3.45
CA VAL A 71 4.71 0.32 -4.31
C VAL A 71 5.62 0.30 -5.53
N ILE A 72 5.03 0.11 -6.72
CA ILE A 72 5.79 -0.05 -7.97
C ILE A 72 6.04 1.27 -8.70
N ASN A 73 5.29 2.32 -8.42
CA ASN A 73 5.44 3.63 -9.03
C ASN A 73 6.02 4.68 -8.08
N LYS A 74 7.12 4.33 -7.41
CA LYS A 74 7.79 5.22 -6.43
C LYS A 74 8.16 6.59 -6.99
N SER A 75 8.54 6.66 -8.27
CA SER A 75 8.91 7.91 -8.93
C SER A 75 7.78 8.93 -9.03
N GLU A 76 6.53 8.48 -8.93
CA GLU A 76 5.35 9.35 -8.99
C GLU A 76 4.94 9.88 -7.60
N LEU A 77 5.48 9.29 -6.50
CA LEU A 77 5.05 9.64 -5.14
C LEU A 77 5.32 11.13 -4.80
N GLY A 78 6.47 11.67 -5.21
CA GLY A 78 6.79 13.08 -4.98
C GLY A 78 5.72 14.00 -5.56
N ALA A 79 5.35 13.79 -6.82
CA ALA A 79 4.30 14.57 -7.47
C ALA A 79 2.93 14.36 -6.82
N ILE A 80 2.63 13.14 -6.32
CA ILE A 80 1.38 12.84 -5.62
C ILE A 80 1.31 13.60 -4.29
N TYR A 81 2.38 13.61 -3.51
CA TYR A 81 2.42 14.37 -2.25
C TYR A 81 2.36 15.87 -2.47
N GLU A 82 3.00 16.38 -3.52
CA GLU A 82 2.99 17.82 -3.85
C GLU A 82 1.60 18.30 -4.30
N THR A 83 0.94 17.52 -5.15
CA THR A 83 -0.35 17.90 -5.76
C THR A 83 -1.57 17.40 -5.00
N GLY A 84 -1.40 16.42 -4.12
CA GLY A 84 -2.50 15.74 -3.44
C GLY A 84 -3.33 14.84 -4.36
N THR A 85 -2.91 14.62 -5.61
CA THR A 85 -3.65 13.80 -6.58
C THR A 85 -2.75 12.82 -7.31
N GLY A 86 -3.25 11.60 -7.55
CA GLY A 86 -2.51 10.58 -8.28
C GLY A 86 -3.02 9.17 -8.03
N LYS A 87 -2.26 8.20 -8.49
CA LYS A 87 -2.57 6.77 -8.32
C LYS A 87 -1.35 6.05 -7.79
N ILE A 88 -1.49 5.39 -6.65
CA ILE A 88 -0.47 4.50 -6.09
C ILE A 88 -0.75 3.09 -6.58
N LYS A 89 0.26 2.46 -7.18
CA LYS A 89 0.16 1.09 -7.69
C LYS A 89 0.84 0.14 -6.72
N LEU A 90 0.07 -0.82 -6.22
CA LEU A 90 0.55 -1.83 -5.27
C LEU A 90 0.68 -3.19 -5.95
N ARG A 91 1.75 -3.90 -5.61
CA ARG A 91 1.98 -5.30 -5.96
C ARG A 91 2.08 -6.14 -4.70
N GLY A 92 1.44 -7.31 -4.71
CA GLY A 92 1.67 -8.32 -3.69
C GLY A 92 3.07 -8.92 -3.80
N LYS A 93 3.51 -9.57 -2.74
CA LYS A 93 4.79 -10.26 -2.70
C LYS A 93 4.58 -11.75 -2.84
N VAL A 94 5.31 -12.35 -3.78
CA VAL A 94 5.23 -13.78 -4.09
C VAL A 94 6.61 -14.40 -3.95
N VAL A 95 6.67 -15.53 -3.27
CA VAL A 95 7.90 -16.31 -3.08
C VAL A 95 7.73 -17.67 -3.75
N PHE A 96 8.72 -18.09 -4.49
CA PHE A 96 8.78 -19.43 -5.06
C PHE A 96 9.44 -20.38 -4.06
N GLU A 97 8.73 -21.44 -3.70
CA GLU A 97 9.23 -22.53 -2.88
C GLU A 97 9.38 -23.80 -3.74
N PRO A 98 10.61 -24.21 -4.06
CA PRO A 98 10.83 -25.46 -4.79
C PRO A 98 10.45 -26.67 -3.95
N ALA A 99 9.99 -27.72 -4.60
CA ALA A 99 9.69 -29.00 -3.97
C ALA A 99 10.93 -29.56 -3.28
N LYS A 100 10.81 -29.96 -2.02
CA LYS A 100 11.90 -30.56 -1.24
C LYS A 100 12.08 -32.05 -1.55
N ASN A 101 11.03 -32.72 -2.02
CA ASN A 101 10.99 -34.15 -2.30
C ASN A 101 10.29 -34.42 -3.63
N ARG A 102 10.55 -35.59 -4.24
CA ARG A 102 9.92 -36.04 -5.50
C ARG A 102 8.40 -36.18 -5.44
N SER A 103 7.81 -36.29 -4.25
CA SER A 103 6.36 -36.40 -4.03
C SER A 103 5.67 -35.01 -3.84
N GLU A 104 6.45 -33.97 -3.64
CA GLU A 104 5.91 -32.60 -3.51
C GLU A 104 5.97 -31.88 -4.84
N LYS A 105 5.10 -30.87 -4.98
CA LYS A 105 5.12 -29.94 -6.13
C LYS A 105 5.70 -28.60 -5.69
N ASP A 106 6.31 -27.91 -6.62
CA ASP A 106 6.71 -26.52 -6.44
C ASP A 106 5.51 -25.67 -6.06
N LYS A 107 5.73 -24.69 -5.18
CA LYS A 107 4.67 -23.80 -4.68
C LYS A 107 5.02 -22.34 -4.96
N LEU A 108 4.02 -21.59 -5.35
CA LEU A 108 4.05 -20.13 -5.33
C LEU A 108 3.31 -19.66 -4.08
N VAL A 109 4.03 -19.06 -3.15
CA VAL A 109 3.47 -18.57 -1.89
C VAL A 109 3.31 -17.07 -1.95
N ILE A 110 2.08 -16.61 -1.86
CA ILE A 110 1.76 -15.18 -1.77
C ILE A 110 1.87 -14.81 -0.29
N THR A 111 2.90 -14.03 0.06
CA THR A 111 3.19 -13.65 1.45
C THR A 111 2.56 -12.31 1.82
N GLU A 112 2.34 -11.44 0.85
CA GLU A 112 1.72 -10.15 1.05
C GLU A 112 0.73 -9.86 -0.09
N ILE A 113 -0.40 -9.28 0.23
CA ILE A 113 -1.45 -8.91 -0.73
C ILE A 113 -1.64 -7.40 -0.74
N PRO A 114 -2.04 -6.80 -1.88
CA PRO A 114 -2.38 -5.38 -1.91
C PRO A 114 -3.50 -5.04 -0.92
N TYR A 115 -3.37 -3.91 -0.22
CA TYR A 115 -4.33 -3.46 0.80
C TYR A 115 -5.78 -3.33 0.29
N THR A 116 -5.94 -3.03 -0.99
CA THR A 116 -7.25 -2.94 -1.64
C THR A 116 -7.91 -4.29 -1.94
N MET A 117 -7.16 -5.40 -1.76
CA MET A 117 -7.65 -6.75 -2.04
C MET A 117 -8.26 -7.38 -0.78
N ILE A 118 -9.48 -6.93 -0.40
CA ILE A 118 -10.17 -7.33 0.82
C ILE A 118 -11.43 -8.13 0.47
N GLY A 119 -11.74 -9.16 1.26
CA GLY A 119 -13.02 -9.89 1.22
C GLY A 119 -13.27 -10.66 -0.09
N ALA A 120 -14.37 -10.34 -0.77
CA ALA A 120 -14.82 -11.04 -1.98
C ALA A 120 -13.79 -11.04 -3.13
N ASN A 121 -12.92 -10.04 -3.17
CA ASN A 121 -11.87 -9.93 -4.18
C ASN A 121 -10.78 -11.00 -4.01
N ILE A 122 -10.52 -11.47 -2.81
CA ILE A 122 -9.54 -12.54 -2.54
C ILE A 122 -10.04 -13.86 -3.14
N GLY A 123 -11.32 -14.20 -2.93
CA GLY A 123 -11.90 -15.42 -3.49
C GLY A 123 -11.88 -15.45 -5.01
N LYS A 124 -12.21 -14.33 -5.65
CA LYS A 124 -12.12 -14.19 -7.10
C LYS A 124 -10.66 -14.31 -7.57
N PHE A 125 -9.73 -13.64 -6.93
CA PHE A 125 -8.31 -13.71 -7.26
C PHE A 125 -7.78 -15.15 -7.18
N ILE A 126 -8.11 -15.90 -6.12
CA ILE A 126 -7.70 -17.30 -5.99
C ILE A 126 -8.27 -18.13 -7.14
N SER A 127 -9.55 -17.95 -7.48
CA SER A 127 -10.19 -18.65 -8.61
C SER A 127 -9.50 -18.34 -9.94
N ASP A 128 -9.16 -17.08 -10.16
CA ASP A 128 -8.46 -16.64 -11.37
C ASP A 128 -7.05 -17.24 -11.46
N VAL A 129 -6.31 -17.26 -10.36
CA VAL A 129 -4.97 -17.90 -10.29
C VAL A 129 -5.05 -19.41 -10.53
N VAL A 130 -6.03 -20.08 -9.96
CA VAL A 130 -6.25 -21.53 -10.18
C VAL A 130 -6.60 -21.80 -11.64
N SER A 131 -7.45 -20.99 -12.25
CA SER A 131 -7.81 -21.14 -13.66
C SER A 131 -6.62 -20.95 -14.59
N LEU A 132 -5.72 -20.01 -14.29
CA LEU A 132 -4.47 -19.80 -15.01
C LEU A 132 -3.49 -20.96 -14.85
N SER A 133 -3.46 -21.61 -13.69
CA SER A 133 -2.59 -22.75 -13.43
C SER A 133 -2.99 -24.02 -14.17
N THR A 134 -4.20 -24.11 -14.68
CA THR A 134 -4.69 -25.20 -15.54
C THR A 134 -4.29 -25.03 -17.02
N PHE A 135 -3.77 -23.89 -17.43
CA PHE A 135 -3.14 -23.74 -18.74
C PHE A 135 -1.80 -24.47 -18.77
N PRO A 136 -1.52 -25.28 -19.83
CA PRO A 136 -0.27 -26.02 -19.93
C PRO A 136 0.91 -25.02 -19.92
N MET A 137 1.76 -25.10 -18.93
CA MET A 137 2.96 -24.26 -18.72
C MET A 137 4.00 -24.34 -19.86
N ASN A 138 3.72 -25.03 -20.93
CA ASN A 138 4.60 -25.14 -22.10
C ASN A 138 4.68 -23.88 -22.96
N LEU A 139 3.86 -22.86 -22.71
CA LEU A 139 3.85 -21.61 -23.46
C LEU A 139 4.69 -20.48 -22.84
N LEU A 140 5.15 -20.64 -21.59
CA LEU A 140 5.98 -19.62 -20.90
C LEU A 140 7.50 -19.95 -20.94
N ARG A 141 7.90 -20.93 -21.72
CA ARG A 141 9.32 -21.29 -21.93
C ARG A 141 9.77 -20.89 -23.32
N LYS A 142 9.61 -19.64 -23.68
CA LYS A 142 10.30 -19.03 -24.81
C LYS A 142 10.67 -17.60 -24.44
N GLU A 143 11.97 -17.43 -24.29
CA GLU A 143 12.85 -16.28 -24.11
C GLU A 143 13.32 -16.04 -22.70
#